data_d99f69d40702de74558a7a5e1cda01e2
#
_entry.id   d99f69d40702de74558a7a5e1cda01e2
#
_cell.length_a   1.000
_cell.length_b   1.000
_cell.length_c   1.000
_cell.angle_alpha   90.00
_cell.angle_beta   90.00
_cell.angle_gamma   90.00
#
_symmetry.space_group_name_H-M   'P 1'
#
loop_
_entity.id
_entity.type
_entity.pdbx_description
1 polymer ?
#
loop_
_entity_poly.entity_id
_entity_poly.type
_entity_poly.pdbx_seq_one_letter_code
_entity_poly.pdbx_strand_id
1 'polypeptide(L)'
;MQSTKGRILCTEDDVDTRDLINFVLTQYGYEVVCSASNLQAIDLAKTQNFDLYLVDNWMPGLSGTELTEKLRQFDLKTPVLFYSGAAYETDREAARVSGAQGYLVKPANGDQLIAEVTRLIAESKTTSVEITA
;
A
#
# COMPACT_ATOMS: atom_id res chain seq x y z
N MET A 1 17.86 4.34 -20.07
CA MET A 1 16.77 3.68 -19.34
C MET A 1 16.63 4.24 -17.95
N GLN A 2 15.43 4.59 -17.54
CA GLN A 2 15.21 5.19 -16.23
C GLN A 2 14.85 4.09 -15.23
N SER A 3 15.52 4.10 -14.08
CA SER A 3 15.13 3.26 -12.97
C SER A 3 13.98 3.91 -12.22
N THR A 4 13.10 3.08 -11.68
CA THR A 4 12.00 3.57 -10.86
C THR A 4 12.47 3.71 -9.41
N LYS A 5 11.77 4.55 -8.64
CA LYS A 5 12.00 4.65 -7.20
C LYS A 5 11.46 3.45 -6.46
N GLY A 6 10.58 2.69 -7.08
CA GLY A 6 9.97 1.50 -6.51
C GLY A 6 8.68 1.16 -7.22
N ARG A 7 8.15 -0.03 -6.93
CA ARG A 7 6.89 -0.52 -7.48
C ARG A 7 5.84 -0.61 -6.38
N ILE A 8 4.67 -0.09 -6.67
CA ILE A 8 3.57 -0.02 -5.70
C ILE A 8 2.38 -0.76 -6.26
N LEU A 9 1.83 -1.68 -5.46
CA LEU A 9 0.55 -2.32 -5.78
C LEU A 9 -0.54 -1.55 -5.06
N CYS A 10 -1.46 -0.99 -5.83
CA CYS A 10 -2.57 -0.19 -5.30
C CYS A 10 -3.89 -0.93 -5.47
N THR A 11 -4.66 -1.04 -4.38
CA THR A 11 -6.01 -1.57 -4.45
C THR A 11 -6.99 -0.41 -4.20
N GLU A 12 -7.80 -0.08 -5.19
CA GLU A 12 -8.74 1.03 -5.13
C GLU A 12 -9.83 0.80 -6.17
N ASP A 13 -11.09 0.78 -5.75
CA ASP A 13 -12.20 0.57 -6.67
C ASP A 13 -12.80 1.87 -7.24
N ASP A 14 -12.59 3.00 -6.56
CA ASP A 14 -13.03 4.29 -7.07
C ASP A 14 -12.09 4.77 -8.18
N VAL A 15 -12.64 4.92 -9.39
CA VAL A 15 -11.84 5.26 -10.57
C VAL A 15 -11.10 6.57 -10.42
N ASP A 16 -11.77 7.60 -9.92
CA ASP A 16 -11.15 8.92 -9.78
C ASP A 16 -10.02 8.91 -8.76
N THR A 17 -10.22 8.23 -7.64
CA THR A 17 -9.18 8.10 -6.62
C THR A 17 -8.00 7.29 -7.15
N ARG A 18 -8.28 6.20 -7.86
CA ARG A 18 -7.25 5.36 -8.46
C ARG A 18 -6.41 6.14 -9.48
N ASP A 19 -7.07 6.93 -10.32
CA ASP A 19 -6.38 7.75 -11.32
C ASP A 19 -5.50 8.80 -10.66
N LEU A 20 -5.99 9.43 -9.58
CA LEU A 20 -5.22 10.41 -8.84
C LEU A 20 -3.98 9.79 -8.20
N ILE A 21 -4.15 8.66 -7.54
CA ILE A 21 -3.04 7.93 -6.93
C ILE A 21 -1.97 7.60 -7.98
N ASN A 22 -2.43 7.04 -9.10
CA ASN A 22 -1.54 6.66 -10.19
C ASN A 22 -0.77 7.87 -10.73
N PHE A 23 -1.48 8.97 -10.97
CA PHE A 23 -0.87 10.19 -11.49
C PHE A 23 0.19 10.73 -10.52
N VAL A 24 -0.17 10.89 -9.25
CA VAL A 24 0.72 11.48 -8.25
C VAL A 24 1.98 10.64 -8.06
N LEU A 25 1.84 9.34 -7.88
CA LEU A 25 2.98 8.47 -7.61
C LEU A 25 3.85 8.27 -8.85
N THR A 26 3.23 8.18 -10.02
CA THR A 26 3.97 8.05 -11.28
C THR A 26 4.80 9.30 -11.57
N GLN A 27 4.24 10.48 -11.32
CA GLN A 27 4.97 11.74 -11.50
C GLN A 27 6.19 11.82 -10.59
N TYR A 28 6.12 11.22 -9.42
CA TYR A 28 7.24 11.24 -8.49
C TYR A 28 8.29 10.18 -8.80
N GLY A 29 8.03 9.28 -9.73
CA GLY A 29 8.99 8.27 -10.18
C GLY A 29 8.70 6.84 -9.75
N TYR A 30 7.55 6.57 -9.14
CA TYR A 30 7.15 5.21 -8.81
C TYR A 30 6.42 4.54 -9.97
N GLU A 31 6.54 3.23 -10.06
CA GLU A 31 5.72 2.42 -10.95
C GLU A 31 4.53 1.92 -10.15
N VAL A 32 3.33 2.13 -10.66
CA VAL A 32 2.09 1.77 -9.97
C VAL A 32 1.33 0.72 -10.76
N VAL A 33 0.98 -0.37 -10.10
CA VAL A 33 0.09 -1.38 -10.64
C VAL A 33 -1.21 -1.31 -9.85
N CYS A 34 -2.31 -1.01 -10.52
CA CYS A 34 -3.60 -0.87 -9.88
C CYS A 34 -4.44 -2.13 -10.03
N SER A 35 -5.06 -2.54 -8.93
CA SER A 35 -6.00 -3.64 -8.91
C SER A 35 -7.36 -3.12 -8.46
N ALA A 36 -8.42 -3.50 -9.16
CA ALA A 36 -9.78 -3.11 -8.81
C ALA A 36 -10.41 -4.05 -7.79
N SER A 37 -9.75 -5.17 -7.45
CA SER A 37 -10.24 -6.11 -6.45
C SER A 37 -9.11 -6.61 -5.57
N ASN A 38 -9.45 -6.94 -4.33
CA ASN A 38 -8.46 -7.47 -3.39
C ASN A 38 -8.06 -8.90 -3.74
N LEU A 39 -8.92 -9.67 -4.37
CA LEU A 39 -8.56 -11.02 -4.84
C LEU A 39 -7.50 -10.95 -5.93
N GLN A 40 -7.65 -10.05 -6.90
CA GLN A 40 -6.65 -9.85 -7.93
C GLN A 40 -5.32 -9.37 -7.33
N ALA A 41 -5.39 -8.53 -6.30
CA ALA A 41 -4.19 -8.02 -5.63
C ALA A 41 -3.36 -9.15 -5.03
N ILE A 42 -4.01 -10.16 -4.46
CA ILE A 42 -3.31 -11.32 -3.88
C ILE A 42 -2.51 -12.05 -4.97
N ASP A 43 -3.14 -12.29 -6.13
CA ASP A 43 -2.48 -12.96 -7.23
C ASP A 43 -1.28 -12.16 -7.75
N LEU A 44 -1.45 -10.85 -7.88
CA LEU A 44 -0.36 -9.96 -8.31
C LEU A 44 0.79 -9.99 -7.30
N ALA A 45 0.48 -9.94 -6.01
CA ALA A 45 1.50 -9.95 -4.97
C ALA A 45 2.29 -11.28 -4.94
N LYS A 46 1.64 -12.37 -5.31
CA LYS A 46 2.30 -13.68 -5.36
C LYS A 46 3.22 -13.84 -6.57
N THR A 47 2.89 -13.16 -7.67
CA THR A 47 3.59 -13.36 -8.94
C THR A 47 4.55 -12.25 -9.29
N GLN A 48 4.48 -11.11 -8.61
CA GLN A 48 5.34 -9.95 -8.87
C GLN A 48 5.89 -9.41 -7.56
N ASN A 49 6.99 -8.66 -7.67
CA ASN A 49 7.61 -8.03 -6.50
C ASN A 49 7.17 -6.59 -6.42
N PHE A 50 6.81 -6.15 -5.22
CA PHE A 50 6.42 -4.77 -4.93
C PHE A 50 7.21 -4.25 -3.73
N ASP A 51 7.37 -2.94 -3.68
CA ASP A 51 8.05 -2.26 -2.58
C ASP A 51 7.07 -1.74 -1.54
N LEU A 52 5.79 -1.64 -1.90
CA LEU A 52 4.74 -1.19 -0.99
C LEU A 52 3.38 -1.63 -1.51
N TYR A 53 2.50 -2.00 -0.59
CA TYR A 53 1.09 -2.24 -0.88
C TYR A 53 0.27 -1.06 -0.35
N LEU A 54 -0.47 -0.39 -1.24
CA LEU A 54 -1.36 0.71 -0.89
C LEU A 54 -2.78 0.16 -0.91
N VAL A 55 -3.43 0.14 0.25
CA VAL A 55 -4.66 -0.62 0.46
C VAL A 55 -5.79 0.28 0.93
N ASP A 56 -6.96 0.15 0.30
CA ASP A 56 -8.19 0.77 0.79
C ASP A 56 -8.89 -0.23 1.71
N ASN A 57 -9.36 0.25 2.88
CA ASN A 57 -10.05 -0.60 3.83
C ASN A 57 -11.43 -1.06 3.31
N TRP A 58 -12.06 -0.24 2.49
CA TRP A 58 -13.44 -0.48 2.02
C TRP A 58 -13.45 -0.88 0.56
N MET A 59 -13.24 -2.17 0.32
CA MET A 59 -13.26 -2.76 -1.02
C MET A 59 -14.31 -3.85 -1.08
N PRO A 60 -15.00 -4.02 -2.23
CA PRO A 60 -15.92 -5.14 -2.39
C PRO A 60 -15.19 -6.48 -2.21
N GLY A 61 -15.84 -7.43 -1.56
CA GLY A 61 -15.27 -8.74 -1.29
C GLY A 61 -14.45 -8.75 -0.02
N LEU A 62 -13.14 -8.77 -0.13
CA LEU A 62 -12.25 -8.72 1.03
C LEU A 62 -12.04 -7.27 1.48
N SER A 63 -12.10 -7.05 2.80
CA SER A 63 -11.72 -5.77 3.37
C SER A 63 -10.20 -5.58 3.29
N GLY A 64 -9.74 -4.37 3.54
CA GLY A 64 -8.30 -4.10 3.57
C GLY A 64 -7.57 -4.88 4.64
N THR A 65 -8.19 -5.05 5.83
CA THR A 65 -7.59 -5.83 6.90
C THR A 65 -7.51 -7.30 6.55
N GLU A 66 -8.55 -7.84 5.94
CA GLU A 66 -8.53 -9.22 5.47
C GLU A 66 -7.48 -9.44 4.39
N LEU A 67 -7.37 -8.49 3.46
CA LEU A 67 -6.33 -8.54 2.43
C LEU A 67 -4.95 -8.53 3.06
N THR A 68 -4.71 -7.63 4.02
CA THR A 68 -3.42 -7.52 4.68
C THR A 68 -3.05 -8.81 5.40
N GLU A 69 -4.00 -9.42 6.09
CA GLU A 69 -3.78 -10.71 6.75
C GLU A 69 -3.36 -11.79 5.75
N LYS A 70 -4.01 -11.82 4.59
CA LYS A 70 -3.67 -12.80 3.56
C LYS A 70 -2.29 -12.53 2.95
N LEU A 71 -1.96 -11.27 2.71
CA LEU A 71 -0.62 -10.91 2.23
C LEU A 71 0.45 -11.34 3.22
N ARG A 72 0.19 -11.18 4.51
CA ARG A 72 1.14 -11.56 5.56
C ARG A 72 1.33 -13.06 5.70
N GLN A 73 0.50 -13.88 5.09
CA GLN A 73 0.73 -15.33 5.05
C GLN A 73 1.93 -15.71 4.21
N PHE A 74 2.31 -14.89 3.23
CA PHE A 74 3.44 -15.20 2.35
C PHE A 74 4.45 -14.05 2.21
N ASP A 75 4.15 -12.87 2.74
CA ASP A 75 5.04 -11.70 2.62
C ASP A 75 5.01 -10.90 3.92
N LEU A 76 6.08 -11.01 4.71
CA LEU A 76 6.21 -10.29 5.98
C LEU A 76 7.00 -9.00 5.85
N LYS A 77 7.58 -8.72 4.68
CA LYS A 77 8.55 -7.63 4.52
C LYS A 77 7.99 -6.38 3.87
N THR A 78 7.13 -6.53 2.87
CA THR A 78 6.64 -5.38 2.11
C THR A 78 5.72 -4.55 2.99
N PRO A 79 5.98 -3.23 3.12
CA PRO A 79 5.14 -2.39 3.95
C PRO A 79 3.75 -2.23 3.36
N VAL A 80 2.75 -2.15 4.23
CA VAL A 80 1.36 -1.92 3.87
C VAL A 80 0.95 -0.55 4.39
N LEU A 81 0.49 0.30 3.49
CA LEU A 81 -0.06 1.62 3.81
C LEU A 81 -1.55 1.61 3.49
N PHE A 82 -2.37 1.84 4.51
CA PHE A 82 -3.79 2.03 4.28
C PHE A 82 -4.04 3.47 3.83
N TYR A 83 -4.88 3.64 2.82
CA TYR A 83 -5.36 4.93 2.37
C TYR A 83 -6.88 4.83 2.26
N SER A 84 -7.59 5.33 3.26
CA SER A 84 -9.00 5.04 3.45
C SER A 84 -9.75 6.21 4.08
N GLY A 85 -11.05 6.31 3.77
CA GLY A 85 -11.92 7.28 4.43
C GLY A 85 -12.32 6.89 5.85
N ALA A 86 -12.06 5.65 6.27
CA ALA A 86 -12.34 5.20 7.62
C ALA A 86 -11.31 5.84 8.57
N ALA A 87 -11.79 6.73 9.46
CA ALA A 87 -10.90 7.60 10.23
C ALA A 87 -10.90 7.33 11.73
N TYR A 88 -11.65 6.35 12.22
CA TYR A 88 -11.71 6.04 13.64
C TYR A 88 -10.44 5.37 14.14
N GLU A 89 -10.15 5.55 15.41
CA GLU A 89 -9.01 4.89 16.04
C GLU A 89 -9.10 3.37 15.94
N THR A 90 -10.32 2.82 16.03
CA THR A 90 -10.54 1.38 15.87
C THR A 90 -10.14 0.90 14.48
N ASP A 91 -10.34 1.72 13.45
CA ASP A 91 -9.94 1.37 12.08
C ASP A 91 -8.42 1.32 11.95
N ARG A 92 -7.73 2.30 12.52
CA ARG A 92 -6.28 2.35 12.51
C ARG A 92 -5.67 1.17 13.26
N GLU A 93 -6.24 0.84 14.41
CA GLU A 93 -5.77 -0.27 15.23
C GLU A 93 -5.99 -1.59 14.54
N ALA A 94 -7.15 -1.78 13.89
CA ALA A 94 -7.42 -3.00 13.14
C ALA A 94 -6.43 -3.16 11.98
N ALA A 95 -6.09 -2.08 11.29
CA ALA A 95 -5.10 -2.11 10.22
C ALA A 95 -3.73 -2.51 10.77
N ARG A 96 -3.31 -1.90 11.87
CA ARG A 96 -2.02 -2.21 12.51
C ARG A 96 -1.95 -3.67 12.93
N VAL A 97 -2.98 -4.17 13.58
CA VAL A 97 -3.04 -5.55 14.04
C VAL A 97 -2.99 -6.53 12.88
N SER A 98 -3.62 -6.17 11.74
CA SER A 98 -3.58 -7.02 10.55
C SER A 98 -2.20 -7.07 9.90
N GLY A 99 -1.32 -6.14 10.22
CA GLY A 99 0.05 -6.12 9.74
C GLY A 99 0.46 -4.89 8.94
N ALA A 100 -0.29 -3.79 9.02
CA ALA A 100 0.02 -2.55 8.31
C ALA A 100 1.02 -1.69 9.09
N GLN A 101 1.84 -0.94 8.36
CA GLN A 101 2.85 -0.04 8.90
C GLN A 101 2.40 1.42 8.89
N GLY A 102 1.39 1.76 8.09
CA GLY A 102 0.92 3.14 8.02
C GLY A 102 -0.56 3.24 7.70
N TYR A 103 -1.11 4.41 7.99
CA TYR A 103 -2.52 4.69 7.75
C TYR A 103 -2.68 6.16 7.39
N LEU A 104 -3.21 6.42 6.20
CA LEU A 104 -3.45 7.78 5.71
C LEU A 104 -4.93 7.94 5.43
N VAL A 105 -5.54 8.97 6.02
CA VAL A 105 -6.99 9.19 5.92
C VAL A 105 -7.30 10.02 4.67
N LYS A 106 -8.29 9.58 3.88
CA LYS A 106 -8.78 10.32 2.71
C LYS A 106 -9.63 11.52 3.16
N PRO A 107 -9.58 12.63 2.42
CA PRO A 107 -8.65 12.89 1.33
C PRO A 107 -7.32 13.40 1.87
N ALA A 108 -6.24 12.98 1.26
CA ALA A 108 -4.92 13.52 1.55
C ALA A 108 -4.37 14.15 0.26
N ASN A 109 -3.53 15.19 0.40
CA ASN A 109 -2.93 15.79 -0.78
C ASN A 109 -1.79 14.89 -1.31
N GLY A 110 -1.34 15.19 -2.54
CA GLY A 110 -0.30 14.41 -3.18
C GLY A 110 1.01 14.36 -2.40
N ASP A 111 1.37 15.47 -1.76
CA ASP A 111 2.61 15.54 -0.98
C ASP A 111 2.55 14.62 0.24
N GLN A 112 1.41 14.54 0.89
CA GLN A 112 1.22 13.64 2.04
C GLN A 112 1.32 12.17 1.61
N LEU A 113 0.71 11.83 0.49
CA LEU A 113 0.77 10.47 -0.04
C LEU A 113 2.21 10.08 -0.39
N ILE A 114 2.91 10.94 -1.11
CA ILE A 114 4.30 10.71 -1.48
C ILE A 114 5.18 10.56 -0.24
N ALA A 115 5.00 11.44 0.76
CA ALA A 115 5.80 11.40 1.98
C ALA A 115 5.64 10.08 2.72
N GLU A 116 4.42 9.60 2.87
CA GLU A 116 4.16 8.34 3.57
C GLU A 116 4.71 7.14 2.80
N VAL A 117 4.49 7.10 1.49
CA VAL A 117 5.01 6.02 0.65
C VAL A 117 6.54 5.98 0.74
N THR A 118 7.18 7.11 0.57
CA THR A 118 8.64 7.20 0.60
C THR A 118 9.20 6.79 1.96
N ARG A 119 8.57 7.27 3.03
CA ARG A 119 9.00 6.95 4.40
C ARG A 119 8.93 5.45 4.67
N LEU A 120 7.81 4.82 4.33
CA LEU A 120 7.61 3.40 4.61
C LEU A 120 8.53 2.50 3.82
N ILE A 121 8.79 2.84 2.56
CA ILE A 121 9.73 2.09 1.74
C ILE A 121 11.15 2.19 2.34
N ALA A 122 11.55 3.39 2.74
CA ALA A 122 12.87 3.61 3.33
C ALA A 122 13.03 2.87 4.66
N GLU A 123 12.01 2.93 5.52
CA GLU A 123 12.03 2.23 6.81
C GLU A 123 12.10 0.71 6.64
N SER A 124 11.39 0.19 5.66
CA SER A 124 11.41 -1.25 5.36
C SER A 124 12.82 -1.71 5.00
N LYS A 125 13.51 -0.97 4.17
CA LYS A 125 14.88 -1.30 3.76
C LYS A 125 15.86 -1.21 4.92
N THR A 126 15.73 -0.18 5.75
CA THR A 126 16.57 -0.01 6.94
C THR A 126 16.38 -1.16 7.92
N THR A 127 15.13 -1.55 8.17
CA THR A 127 14.82 -2.66 9.07
C THR A 127 15.41 -3.96 8.56
N SER A 128 15.34 -4.20 7.25
CA SER A 128 15.92 -5.39 6.62
C SER A 128 17.43 -5.44 6.82
N VAL A 129 18.11 -4.30 6.66
CA VAL A 129 19.56 -4.21 6.88
C VAL A 129 19.91 -4.50 8.33
N GLU A 130 19.16 -3.93 9.26
CA GLU A 130 19.37 -4.16 10.70
C GLU A 130 19.21 -5.63 11.09
N ILE A 131 18.22 -6.30 10.51
CA ILE A 131 17.98 -7.72 10.78
C ILE A 131 19.13 -8.58 10.27
N THR A 132 19.72 -8.21 9.15
CA THR A 132 20.80 -8.99 8.55
C THR A 132 22.17 -8.69 9.15
N ALA A 133 22.30 -7.59 9.81
CA ALA A 133 23.55 -7.22 10.45
C ALA A 133 23.72 -7.93 11.77
#